data_376ca2a20c226b9cf4bc11e30b7002c2
#
_entry.id   376ca2a20c226b9cf4bc11e30b7002c2
#
_cell.length_a   1.000
_cell.length_b   1.000
_cell.length_c   1.000
_cell.angle_alpha   90.00
_cell.angle_beta   90.00
_cell.angle_gamma   90.00
#
_symmetry.space_group_name_H-M   'P 1'
#
loop_
_entity.id
_entity.type
_entity.pdbx_description
1 polymer ?
#
loop_
_entity_poly.entity_id
_entity_poly.type
_entity_poly.pdbx_seq_one_letter_code
_entity_poly.pdbx_strand_id
1 'polypeptide(L)'
;KFINLLKRKQITETQRDASIDPFGVNKVGVPSMGGVIIIFAILIPCLLLGKLSNIYMILMLITTIWLGSLGFADDYIKIFKKDKEGLHGKFKIIGQVGLGLIVGLTLYLSPQVVIRENIEIEKPDGQIEVVHAAKEIKATQTTIPFFKSNNFDYADLVGFMGEHAQTAGWILFVIITIFVVTAVSNGANLNDGMDGMAAGNSAIIGLTLGILAYVSSHIEYAGYLNIMYIPGSEELVIFICAFIGALIGFLWYNAYPAQVFMGDTGSLTIGGIIAVYTRNC
;
A
#
# COMPACT_ATOMS: atom_id res chain seq x y z
N LYS A 1 9.33 -4.47 -25.64
CA LYS A 1 10.80 -4.36 -25.70
C LYS A 1 11.45 -4.87 -24.42
N PHE A 2 10.98 -4.47 -23.21
CA PHE A 2 11.54 -4.89 -21.93
C PHE A 2 11.38 -6.41 -21.68
N ILE A 3 10.23 -6.98 -21.91
CA ILE A 3 9.99 -8.44 -21.84
C ILE A 3 10.97 -9.22 -22.72
N ASN A 4 11.24 -8.73 -23.93
CA ASN A 4 12.22 -9.35 -24.83
C ASN A 4 13.65 -9.23 -24.29
N LEU A 5 13.97 -8.15 -23.55
CA LEU A 5 15.25 -8.00 -22.86
C LEU A 5 15.40 -9.02 -21.73
N LEU A 6 14.36 -9.20 -20.92
CA LEU A 6 14.33 -10.20 -19.85
C LEU A 6 14.50 -11.64 -20.42
N LYS A 7 13.77 -11.95 -21.50
CA LYS A 7 13.91 -13.24 -22.21
C LYS A 7 15.33 -13.48 -22.72
N ARG A 8 15.96 -12.45 -23.34
CA ARG A 8 17.34 -12.56 -23.85
C ARG A 8 18.36 -12.81 -22.73
N LYS A 9 18.15 -12.26 -21.56
CA LYS A 9 19.03 -12.46 -20.39
C LYS A 9 18.73 -13.75 -19.62
N GLN A 10 17.81 -14.60 -20.12
CA GLN A 10 17.40 -15.86 -19.47
C GLN A 10 16.96 -15.65 -18.01
N ILE A 11 16.32 -14.53 -17.72
CA ILE A 11 15.73 -14.22 -16.41
C ILE A 11 14.40 -14.98 -16.31
N THR A 12 14.49 -16.29 -16.22
CA THR A 12 13.32 -17.19 -16.17
C THR A 12 13.32 -17.94 -14.85
N GLU A 13 12.13 -18.13 -14.31
CA GLU A 13 11.98 -18.88 -13.06
C GLU A 13 12.26 -20.38 -13.30
N THR A 14 12.91 -21.03 -12.33
CA THR A 14 13.11 -22.47 -12.34
C THR A 14 11.78 -23.17 -12.04
N GLN A 15 11.42 -24.13 -12.87
CA GLN A 15 10.18 -24.90 -12.79
C GLN A 15 9.94 -25.47 -11.38
N ARG A 16 8.74 -25.27 -10.83
CA ARG A 16 8.25 -26.03 -9.67
C ARG A 16 8.01 -27.48 -10.12
N ASP A 17 8.18 -28.44 -9.21
CA ASP A 17 7.98 -29.86 -9.50
C ASP A 17 6.57 -30.09 -10.09
N ALA A 18 6.51 -30.90 -11.15
CA ALA A 18 5.29 -31.23 -11.89
C ALA A 18 4.18 -31.86 -11.01
N SER A 19 4.52 -32.33 -9.80
CA SER A 19 3.58 -32.84 -8.80
C SER A 19 2.71 -31.76 -8.16
N ILE A 20 3.10 -30.48 -8.28
CA ILE A 20 2.43 -29.33 -7.63
C ILE A 20 1.56 -28.56 -8.64
N ASP A 21 1.79 -28.74 -9.95
CA ASP A 21 0.98 -28.13 -11.01
C ASP A 21 0.31 -29.20 -11.89
N PRO A 22 -0.86 -29.73 -11.47
CA PRO A 22 -1.56 -30.81 -12.17
C PRO A 22 -2.13 -30.40 -13.54
N PHE A 23 -2.16 -29.10 -13.85
CA PHE A 23 -2.69 -28.58 -15.12
C PHE A 23 -1.62 -28.28 -16.18
N GLY A 24 -0.35 -28.60 -15.91
CA GLY A 24 0.70 -28.81 -16.92
C GLY A 24 0.92 -27.68 -17.93
N VAL A 25 0.58 -26.44 -17.59
CA VAL A 25 0.90 -25.32 -18.46
C VAL A 25 2.40 -25.08 -18.41
N ASN A 26 3.07 -25.30 -19.53
CA ASN A 26 4.51 -25.07 -19.69
C ASN A 26 4.86 -23.60 -19.38
N LYS A 27 5.11 -23.29 -18.10
CA LYS A 27 5.62 -21.98 -17.64
C LYS A 27 7.12 -21.83 -17.93
N VAL A 28 7.71 -22.80 -18.62
CA VAL A 28 9.11 -22.79 -19.02
C VAL A 28 9.38 -21.63 -19.98
N GLY A 29 10.33 -20.78 -19.62
CA GLY A 29 10.76 -19.67 -20.48
C GLY A 29 9.98 -18.37 -20.32
N VAL A 30 9.02 -18.29 -19.39
CA VAL A 30 8.36 -17.02 -19.02
C VAL A 30 9.31 -16.21 -18.13
N PRO A 31 9.66 -14.96 -18.49
CA PRO A 31 10.55 -14.15 -17.67
C PRO A 31 9.87 -13.72 -16.37
N SER A 32 10.63 -13.68 -15.29
CA SER A 32 10.27 -13.13 -13.98
C SER A 32 10.81 -11.69 -13.82
N MET A 33 10.64 -11.09 -12.63
CA MET A 33 11.02 -9.70 -12.30
C MET A 33 10.21 -8.62 -13.06
N GLY A 34 8.99 -8.94 -13.48
CA GLY A 34 8.07 -7.96 -14.09
C GLY A 34 7.68 -6.81 -13.17
N GLY A 35 7.83 -6.99 -11.86
CA GLY A 35 7.62 -5.94 -10.86
C GLY A 35 8.42 -4.67 -11.09
N VAL A 36 9.59 -4.77 -11.72
CA VAL A 36 10.40 -3.61 -12.12
C VAL A 36 9.64 -2.68 -13.07
N ILE A 37 8.83 -3.24 -13.99
CA ILE A 37 7.99 -2.45 -14.92
C ILE A 37 6.95 -1.68 -14.11
N ILE A 38 6.30 -2.33 -13.16
CA ILE A 38 5.28 -1.73 -12.29
C ILE A 38 5.89 -0.57 -11.51
N ILE A 39 7.05 -0.78 -10.86
CA ILE A 39 7.74 0.24 -10.08
C ILE A 39 8.04 1.48 -10.93
N PHE A 40 8.63 1.32 -12.11
CA PHE A 40 8.92 2.47 -12.97
C PHE A 40 7.64 3.13 -13.51
N ALA A 41 6.60 2.35 -13.82
CA ALA A 41 5.32 2.87 -14.26
C ALA A 41 4.59 3.69 -13.18
N ILE A 42 4.87 3.45 -11.89
CA ILE A 42 4.39 4.25 -10.76
C ILE A 42 5.29 5.46 -10.54
N LEU A 43 6.61 5.24 -10.42
CA LEU A 43 7.54 6.29 -10.02
C LEU A 43 7.60 7.43 -11.03
N ILE A 44 7.63 7.14 -12.34
CA ILE A 44 7.79 8.17 -13.36
C ILE A 44 6.64 9.19 -13.35
N PRO A 45 5.36 8.79 -13.41
CA PRO A 45 4.25 9.74 -13.32
C PRO A 45 4.22 10.50 -11.99
N CYS A 46 4.49 9.82 -10.86
CA CYS A 46 4.48 10.45 -9.54
C CYS A 46 5.59 11.50 -9.40
N LEU A 47 6.78 11.26 -9.95
CA LEU A 47 7.87 12.23 -9.94
C LEU A 47 7.62 13.42 -10.86
N LEU A 48 6.86 13.24 -11.95
CA LEU A 48 6.57 14.29 -12.93
C LEU A 48 5.35 15.13 -12.54
N LEU A 49 4.33 14.53 -11.94
CA LEU A 49 3.03 15.13 -11.71
C LEU A 49 2.71 15.39 -10.24
N GLY A 50 3.35 14.64 -9.33
CA GLY A 50 3.08 14.72 -7.90
C GLY A 50 3.84 15.87 -7.22
N LYS A 51 3.26 16.41 -6.16
CA LYS A 51 3.88 17.42 -5.32
C LYS A 51 4.85 16.76 -4.34
N LEU A 52 6.14 16.76 -4.69
CA LEU A 52 7.20 16.06 -3.94
C LEU A 52 7.46 16.64 -2.54
N SER A 53 6.88 17.81 -2.18
CA SER A 53 6.93 18.36 -0.82
C SER A 53 5.82 17.81 0.09
N ASN A 54 4.85 17.07 -0.45
CA ASN A 54 3.77 16.47 0.30
C ASN A 54 4.27 15.23 1.03
N ILE A 55 3.99 15.12 2.34
CA ILE A 55 4.49 14.03 3.18
C ILE A 55 3.93 12.67 2.76
N TYR A 56 2.65 12.62 2.36
CA TYR A 56 2.01 11.39 1.94
C TYR A 56 2.62 10.88 0.63
N MET A 57 2.88 11.78 -0.34
CA MET A 57 3.57 11.42 -1.58
C MET A 57 4.97 10.89 -1.30
N ILE A 58 5.74 11.54 -0.40
CA ILE A 58 7.08 11.09 -0.02
C ILE A 58 7.03 9.68 0.58
N LEU A 59 6.09 9.42 1.50
CA LEU A 59 5.94 8.10 2.12
C LEU A 59 5.63 7.02 1.08
N MET A 60 4.77 7.31 0.11
CA MET A 60 4.43 6.36 -0.96
C MET A 60 5.62 6.07 -1.87
N LEU A 61 6.40 7.10 -2.23
CA LEU A 61 7.63 6.93 -3.03
C LEU A 61 8.70 6.12 -2.27
N ILE A 62 8.92 6.43 -0.99
CA ILE A 62 9.84 5.65 -0.13
C ILE A 62 9.38 4.21 -0.05
N THR A 63 8.10 3.95 0.19
CA THR A 63 7.53 2.61 0.26
C THR A 63 7.80 1.82 -1.02
N THR A 64 7.53 2.43 -2.17
CA THR A 64 7.71 1.82 -3.49
C THR A 64 9.17 1.44 -3.74
N ILE A 65 10.11 2.35 -3.43
CA ILE A 65 11.54 2.13 -3.62
C ILE A 65 12.07 1.10 -2.60
N TRP A 66 11.67 1.21 -1.34
CA TRP A 66 12.16 0.36 -0.26
C TRP A 66 11.79 -1.11 -0.46
N LEU A 67 10.49 -1.40 -0.61
CA LEU A 67 10.04 -2.78 -0.83
C LEU A 67 10.37 -3.28 -2.23
N GLY A 68 10.39 -2.40 -3.22
CA GLY A 68 10.89 -2.72 -4.55
C GLY A 68 12.34 -3.19 -4.53
N SER A 69 13.20 -2.52 -3.77
CA SER A 69 14.60 -2.91 -3.60
C SER A 69 14.74 -4.22 -2.83
N LEU A 70 13.92 -4.43 -1.79
CA LEU A 70 13.90 -5.66 -1.01
C LEU A 70 13.48 -6.87 -1.87
N GLY A 71 12.38 -6.73 -2.61
CA GLY A 71 11.91 -7.77 -3.53
C GLY A 71 12.88 -8.01 -4.70
N PHE A 72 13.48 -6.93 -5.22
CA PHE A 72 14.50 -7.05 -6.26
C PHE A 72 15.73 -7.82 -5.78
N ALA A 73 16.18 -7.60 -4.54
CA ALA A 73 17.28 -8.35 -3.97
C ALA A 73 16.92 -9.85 -3.85
N ASP A 74 15.70 -10.18 -3.47
CA ASP A 74 15.21 -11.55 -3.41
C ASP A 74 15.21 -12.23 -4.78
N ASP A 75 14.57 -11.59 -5.76
CA ASP A 75 14.50 -12.10 -7.13
C ASP A 75 15.90 -12.22 -7.76
N TYR A 76 16.79 -11.27 -7.47
CA TYR A 76 18.17 -11.31 -7.94
C TYR A 76 18.92 -12.53 -7.40
N ILE A 77 18.79 -12.85 -6.11
CA ILE A 77 19.41 -14.02 -5.51
C ILE A 77 18.86 -15.30 -6.15
N LYS A 78 17.54 -15.41 -6.29
CA LYS A 78 16.87 -16.57 -6.89
C LYS A 78 17.34 -16.84 -8.33
N ILE A 79 17.44 -15.78 -9.13
CA ILE A 79 17.70 -15.91 -10.57
C ILE A 79 19.20 -15.99 -10.87
N PHE A 80 20.00 -15.04 -10.35
CA PHE A 80 21.41 -14.93 -10.73
C PHE A 80 22.32 -15.82 -9.89
N LYS A 81 22.02 -16.01 -8.60
CA LYS A 81 22.77 -16.93 -7.74
C LYS A 81 22.23 -18.36 -7.78
N LYS A 82 21.09 -18.57 -8.46
CA LYS A 82 20.39 -19.87 -8.56
C LYS A 82 20.06 -20.50 -7.20
N ASP A 83 19.88 -19.66 -6.19
CA ASP A 83 19.49 -20.07 -4.86
C ASP A 83 17.94 -20.03 -4.78
N LYS A 84 17.32 -21.20 -4.73
CA LYS A 84 15.85 -21.33 -4.72
C LYS A 84 15.19 -20.69 -3.49
N GLU A 85 15.91 -20.59 -2.37
CA GLU A 85 15.38 -19.98 -1.16
C GLU A 85 15.33 -18.45 -1.24
N GLY A 86 16.19 -17.84 -2.08
CA GLY A 86 16.24 -16.40 -2.25
C GLY A 86 16.76 -15.68 -1.00
N LEU A 87 16.22 -14.51 -0.71
CA LEU A 87 16.56 -13.76 0.49
C LEU A 87 15.95 -14.43 1.72
N HIS A 88 16.76 -14.77 2.70
CA HIS A 88 16.32 -15.43 3.91
C HIS A 88 15.17 -14.67 4.57
N GLY A 89 14.06 -15.35 4.95
CA GLY A 89 12.81 -14.73 5.43
C GLY A 89 12.99 -13.70 6.55
N LYS A 90 13.99 -13.89 7.43
CA LYS A 90 14.32 -12.93 8.50
C LYS A 90 14.68 -11.54 7.95
N PHE A 91 15.44 -11.46 6.86
CA PHE A 91 15.82 -10.18 6.25
C PHE A 91 14.63 -9.48 5.58
N LYS A 92 13.69 -10.25 4.99
CA LYS A 92 12.43 -9.71 4.46
C LYS A 92 11.60 -9.07 5.59
N ILE A 93 11.44 -9.78 6.70
CA ILE A 93 10.70 -9.27 7.87
C ILE A 93 11.39 -8.02 8.44
N ILE A 94 12.72 -8.02 8.60
CA ILE A 94 13.46 -6.86 9.09
C ILE A 94 13.24 -5.65 8.17
N GLY A 95 13.29 -5.84 6.85
CA GLY A 95 13.02 -4.77 5.89
C GLY A 95 11.60 -4.22 5.97
N GLN A 96 10.60 -5.09 6.16
CA GLN A 96 9.19 -4.71 6.31
C GLN A 96 8.94 -3.99 7.64
N VAL A 97 9.50 -4.49 8.74
CA VAL A 97 9.45 -3.85 10.07
C VAL A 97 10.13 -2.47 10.02
N GLY A 98 11.27 -2.36 9.36
CA GLY A 98 11.98 -1.09 9.17
C GLY A 98 11.13 -0.06 8.43
N LEU A 99 10.46 -0.47 7.34
CA LEU A 99 9.53 0.41 6.63
C LEU A 99 8.34 0.81 7.50
N GLY A 100 7.71 -0.15 8.17
CA GLY A 100 6.58 0.11 9.07
C GLY A 100 6.93 1.10 10.18
N LEU A 101 8.15 1.00 10.72
CA LEU A 101 8.67 1.94 11.70
C LEU A 101 8.87 3.34 11.10
N ILE A 102 9.47 3.45 9.90
CA ILE A 102 9.65 4.73 9.21
C ILE A 102 8.29 5.39 8.97
N VAL A 103 7.32 4.65 8.44
CA VAL A 103 5.96 5.17 8.17
C VAL A 103 5.29 5.60 9.47
N GLY A 104 5.22 4.71 10.48
CA GLY A 104 4.57 5.02 11.75
C GLY A 104 5.18 6.21 12.48
N LEU A 105 6.51 6.31 12.51
CA LEU A 105 7.20 7.46 13.11
C LEU A 105 7.00 8.74 12.31
N THR A 106 6.98 8.68 10.99
CA THR A 106 6.73 9.85 10.15
C THR A 106 5.32 10.39 10.36
N LEU A 107 4.30 9.50 10.43
CA LEU A 107 2.92 9.89 10.73
C LEU A 107 2.81 10.50 12.14
N TYR A 108 3.56 10.00 13.10
CA TYR A 108 3.61 10.54 14.45
C TYR A 108 4.32 11.89 14.53
N LEU A 109 5.49 12.04 13.92
CA LEU A 109 6.37 13.22 14.12
C LEU A 109 6.03 14.37 13.17
N SER A 110 5.52 14.10 11.97
CA SER A 110 5.28 15.13 10.96
C SER A 110 4.14 16.07 11.38
N PRO A 111 4.36 17.38 11.39
CA PRO A 111 3.32 18.36 11.64
C PRO A 111 2.29 18.47 10.51
N GLN A 112 2.60 17.95 9.33
CA GLN A 112 1.69 17.97 8.18
C GLN A 112 0.61 16.88 8.26
N VAL A 113 0.79 15.88 9.11
CA VAL A 113 -0.17 14.80 9.32
C VAL A 113 -1.17 15.26 10.38
N VAL A 114 -2.29 15.77 9.90
CA VAL A 114 -3.39 16.29 10.72
C VAL A 114 -4.72 15.84 10.13
N ILE A 115 -5.74 15.81 10.96
CA ILE A 115 -7.13 15.53 10.58
C ILE A 115 -8.04 16.63 11.07
N ARG A 116 -9.25 16.72 10.50
CA ARG A 116 -10.33 17.53 11.06
C ARG A 116 -11.44 16.62 11.51
N GLU A 117 -11.83 16.75 12.77
CA GLU A 117 -12.92 15.98 13.34
C GLU A 117 -14.27 16.39 12.77
N ASN A 118 -15.18 15.44 12.69
CA ASN A 118 -16.56 15.68 12.37
C ASN A 118 -17.30 16.18 13.63
N ILE A 119 -17.99 17.30 13.52
CA ILE A 119 -18.86 17.86 14.56
C ILE A 119 -20.28 17.80 14.06
N GLU A 120 -21.15 17.17 14.83
CA GLU A 120 -22.59 17.15 14.57
C GLU A 120 -23.19 18.47 15.09
N ILE A 121 -23.78 19.26 14.21
CA ILE A 121 -24.49 20.50 14.56
C ILE A 121 -25.97 20.27 14.27
N GLU A 122 -26.79 20.42 15.30
CA GLU A 122 -28.24 20.40 15.17
C GLU A 122 -28.73 21.74 14.62
N LYS A 123 -29.34 21.75 13.44
CA LYS A 123 -29.94 22.92 12.84
C LYS A 123 -31.28 23.28 13.54
N PRO A 124 -31.69 24.54 13.43
CA PRO A 124 -32.98 24.97 14.00
C PRO A 124 -34.22 24.22 13.50
N ASP A 125 -34.09 23.51 12.39
CA ASP A 125 -35.10 22.64 11.78
C ASP A 125 -35.06 21.18 12.29
N GLY A 126 -34.20 20.88 13.27
CA GLY A 126 -34.01 19.54 13.83
C GLY A 126 -33.22 18.59 12.96
N GLN A 127 -32.61 19.05 11.88
CA GLN A 127 -31.70 18.24 11.06
C GLN A 127 -30.29 18.28 11.64
N ILE A 128 -29.62 17.11 11.68
CA ILE A 128 -28.23 17.00 12.08
C ILE A 128 -27.37 17.22 10.82
N GLU A 129 -26.53 18.25 10.87
CA GLU A 129 -25.52 18.49 9.84
C GLU A 129 -24.14 18.13 10.39
N VAL A 130 -23.41 17.31 9.66
CA VAL A 130 -22.01 17.00 9.98
C VAL A 130 -21.12 18.08 9.38
N VAL A 131 -20.41 18.81 10.23
CA VAL A 131 -19.49 19.88 9.84
C VAL A 131 -18.10 19.54 10.35
N HIS A 132 -17.08 19.77 9.54
CA HIS A 132 -15.70 19.57 9.99
C HIS A 132 -15.25 20.69 10.93
N ALA A 133 -14.58 20.32 12.01
CA ALA A 133 -13.97 21.26 12.93
C ALA A 133 -13.01 22.19 12.18
N ALA A 134 -13.03 23.47 12.53
CA ALA A 134 -12.09 24.45 11.96
C ALA A 134 -10.65 24.18 12.38
N LYS A 135 -10.47 23.46 13.51
CA LYS A 135 -9.15 23.17 14.08
C LYS A 135 -8.62 21.85 13.57
N GLU A 136 -7.42 21.88 13.04
CA GLU A 136 -6.65 20.69 12.70
C GLU A 136 -6.04 20.10 13.97
N ILE A 137 -6.22 18.79 14.14
CA ILE A 137 -5.71 18.06 15.30
C ILE A 137 -4.85 16.91 14.85
N LYS A 138 -3.96 16.49 15.71
CA LYS A 138 -3.16 15.31 15.55
C LYS A 138 -3.78 14.21 16.39
N ALA A 139 -4.36 13.22 15.73
CA ALA A 139 -5.07 12.13 16.41
C ALA A 139 -4.59 10.76 15.96
N THR A 140 -4.75 9.79 16.84
CA THR A 140 -4.50 8.37 16.59
C THR A 140 -5.75 7.67 16.06
N GLN A 141 -6.44 8.31 15.09
CA GLN A 141 -7.71 7.80 14.60
C GLN A 141 -7.56 7.06 13.27
N THR A 142 -8.41 6.09 13.06
CA THR A 142 -8.56 5.38 11.77
C THR A 142 -10.04 5.28 11.47
N THR A 143 -10.43 5.56 10.22
CA THR A 143 -11.79 5.37 9.76
C THR A 143 -12.10 3.88 9.69
N ILE A 144 -13.12 3.42 10.43
CA ILE A 144 -13.61 2.04 10.39
C ILE A 144 -15.08 2.07 9.99
N PRO A 145 -15.45 1.48 8.83
CA PRO A 145 -16.84 1.39 8.44
C PRO A 145 -17.65 0.55 9.44
N PHE A 146 -18.96 0.82 9.54
CA PHE A 146 -19.92 0.13 10.40
C PHE A 146 -19.91 0.50 11.89
N PHE A 147 -19.02 1.40 12.35
CA PHE A 147 -19.12 1.98 13.68
C PHE A 147 -19.96 3.26 13.65
N LYS A 148 -20.68 3.56 14.74
CA LYS A 148 -21.60 4.70 14.81
C LYS A 148 -20.91 6.06 14.53
N SER A 149 -19.65 6.21 14.95
CA SER A 149 -18.83 7.41 14.72
C SER A 149 -17.96 7.33 13.47
N ASN A 150 -17.92 6.18 12.77
CA ASN A 150 -16.99 5.85 11.68
C ASN A 150 -15.49 6.01 12.03
N ASN A 151 -15.17 6.38 13.26
CA ASN A 151 -13.81 6.62 13.73
C ASN A 151 -13.47 5.66 14.90
N PHE A 152 -12.23 5.21 14.90
CA PHE A 152 -11.67 4.40 15.95
C PHE A 152 -10.37 5.04 16.43
N ASP A 153 -10.33 5.45 17.70
CA ASP A 153 -9.13 6.02 18.30
C ASP A 153 -8.34 4.95 19.05
N TYR A 154 -7.06 4.81 18.71
CA TYR A 154 -6.18 3.87 19.40
C TYR A 154 -5.92 4.27 20.86
N ALA A 155 -6.06 5.55 21.21
CA ALA A 155 -5.93 6.02 22.58
C ALA A 155 -7.03 5.47 23.48
N ASP A 156 -8.22 5.19 22.93
CA ASP A 156 -9.34 4.61 23.70
C ASP A 156 -9.04 3.19 24.18
N LEU A 157 -8.31 2.39 23.39
CA LEU A 157 -7.89 1.05 23.78
C LEU A 157 -6.98 1.03 25.01
N VAL A 158 -6.23 2.09 25.20
CA VAL A 158 -5.27 2.24 26.30
C VAL A 158 -5.71 3.30 27.31
N GLY A 159 -6.99 3.66 27.30
CA GLY A 159 -7.60 4.67 28.18
C GLY A 159 -7.40 4.39 29.67
N PHE A 160 -7.18 3.11 30.07
CA PHE A 160 -6.85 2.72 31.43
C PHE A 160 -5.51 3.31 31.93
N MET A 161 -4.64 3.83 31.04
CA MET A 161 -3.36 4.46 31.40
C MET A 161 -3.51 5.95 31.80
N GLY A 162 -4.73 6.51 31.81
CA GLY A 162 -5.01 7.87 32.25
C GLY A 162 -4.24 8.94 31.47
N GLU A 163 -3.42 9.74 32.12
CA GLU A 163 -2.67 10.84 31.48
C GLU A 163 -1.70 10.39 30.38
N HIS A 164 -1.29 9.13 30.37
CA HIS A 164 -0.38 8.58 29.36
C HIS A 164 -1.10 7.88 28.20
N ALA A 165 -2.43 7.87 28.19
CA ALA A 165 -3.21 7.17 27.16
C ALA A 165 -2.88 7.65 25.74
N GLN A 166 -2.70 8.95 25.53
CA GLN A 166 -2.37 9.49 24.21
C GLN A 166 -0.98 9.04 23.70
N THR A 167 0.03 9.04 24.59
CA THR A 167 1.37 8.55 24.24
C THR A 167 1.37 7.05 23.98
N ALA A 168 0.67 6.29 24.79
CA ALA A 168 0.50 4.84 24.61
C ALA A 168 -0.29 4.53 23.34
N GLY A 169 -1.31 5.33 22.99
CA GLY A 169 -2.05 5.25 21.73
C GLY A 169 -1.14 5.40 20.50
N TRP A 170 -0.20 6.34 20.52
CA TRP A 170 0.79 6.51 19.45
C TRP A 170 1.75 5.32 19.34
N ILE A 171 2.20 4.77 20.46
CA ILE A 171 3.05 3.56 20.44
C ILE A 171 2.27 2.41 19.82
N LEU A 172 1.02 2.22 20.24
CA LEU A 172 0.14 1.18 19.70
C LEU A 172 -0.10 1.37 18.19
N PHE A 173 -0.34 2.62 17.74
CA PHE A 173 -0.49 2.98 16.35
C PHE A 173 0.74 2.57 15.51
N VAL A 174 1.95 2.87 15.99
CA VAL A 174 3.20 2.47 15.32
C VAL A 174 3.33 0.95 15.25
N ILE A 175 3.05 0.24 16.32
CA ILE A 175 3.09 -1.24 16.35
C ILE A 175 2.11 -1.83 15.35
N ILE A 176 0.87 -1.33 15.31
CA ILE A 176 -0.15 -1.78 14.35
C ILE A 176 0.27 -1.44 12.92
N THR A 177 0.88 -0.27 12.68
CA THR A 177 1.40 0.09 11.35
C THR A 177 2.47 -0.90 10.89
N ILE A 178 3.42 -1.27 11.76
CA ILE A 178 4.43 -2.29 11.46
C ILE A 178 3.77 -3.63 11.12
N PHE A 179 2.79 -4.03 11.93
CA PHE A 179 2.05 -5.29 11.69
C PHE A 179 1.32 -5.27 10.35
N VAL A 180 0.59 -4.19 10.02
CA VAL A 180 -0.15 -4.04 8.77
C VAL A 180 0.79 -4.08 7.57
N VAL A 181 1.90 -3.33 7.59
CA VAL A 181 2.90 -3.34 6.51
C VAL A 181 3.47 -4.73 6.30
N THR A 182 3.82 -5.42 7.38
CA THR A 182 4.38 -6.77 7.31
C THR A 182 3.33 -7.78 6.81
N ALA A 183 2.12 -7.76 7.36
CA ALA A 183 1.07 -8.71 7.01
C ALA A 183 0.60 -8.54 5.56
N VAL A 184 0.31 -7.30 5.13
CA VAL A 184 -0.22 -7.05 3.79
C VAL A 184 0.83 -7.26 2.70
N SER A 185 2.09 -6.88 2.93
CA SER A 185 3.15 -7.13 1.95
C SER A 185 3.44 -8.63 1.76
N ASN A 186 3.43 -9.42 2.84
CA ASN A 186 3.56 -10.87 2.73
C ASN A 186 2.28 -11.51 2.16
N GLY A 187 1.10 -11.00 2.52
CA GLY A 187 -0.18 -11.46 1.96
C GLY A 187 -0.26 -11.25 0.45
N ALA A 188 0.19 -10.10 -0.06
CA ALA A 188 0.26 -9.83 -1.49
C ALA A 188 1.25 -10.77 -2.20
N ASN A 189 2.39 -11.06 -1.56
CA ASN A 189 3.36 -12.01 -2.09
C ASN A 189 2.80 -13.43 -2.16
N LEU A 190 2.05 -13.86 -1.16
CA LEU A 190 1.34 -15.15 -1.19
C LEU A 190 0.22 -15.19 -2.26
N ASN A 191 -0.40 -14.05 -2.54
CA ASN A 191 -1.44 -13.91 -3.55
C ASN A 191 -0.89 -13.97 -5.00
N ASP A 192 0.42 -13.81 -5.19
CA ASP A 192 1.10 -13.94 -6.50
C ASP A 192 1.36 -15.40 -6.90
N GLY A 193 0.38 -16.26 -6.67
CA GLY A 193 0.44 -17.70 -6.97
C GLY A 193 -0.11 -18.07 -8.34
N MET A 194 -0.98 -17.26 -8.93
CA MET A 194 -1.65 -17.51 -10.20
C MET A 194 -1.54 -16.32 -11.15
N ASP A 195 -1.54 -16.63 -12.46
CA ASP A 195 -1.43 -15.63 -13.52
C ASP A 195 -2.52 -14.56 -13.39
N GLY A 196 -2.14 -13.30 -13.29
CA GLY A 196 -3.03 -12.15 -13.18
C GLY A 196 -3.70 -11.92 -11.83
N MET A 197 -3.63 -12.85 -10.88
CA MET A 197 -4.37 -12.75 -9.62
C MET A 197 -3.90 -11.59 -8.75
N ALA A 198 -2.61 -11.48 -8.48
CA ALA A 198 -2.07 -10.42 -7.64
C ALA A 198 -2.29 -9.03 -8.26
N ALA A 199 -2.02 -8.87 -9.55
CA ALA A 199 -2.23 -7.61 -10.26
C ALA A 199 -3.71 -7.22 -10.32
N GLY A 200 -4.60 -8.16 -10.63
CA GLY A 200 -6.04 -7.92 -10.75
C GLY A 200 -6.68 -7.54 -9.41
N ASN A 201 -6.45 -8.34 -8.37
CA ASN A 201 -6.97 -8.05 -7.03
C ASN A 201 -6.47 -6.71 -6.50
N SER A 202 -5.17 -6.43 -6.69
CA SER A 202 -4.56 -5.17 -6.24
C SER A 202 -5.08 -3.95 -7.01
N ALA A 203 -5.42 -4.10 -8.29
CA ALA A 203 -6.05 -3.02 -9.06
C ALA A 203 -7.45 -2.69 -8.52
N ILE A 204 -8.25 -3.69 -8.14
CA ILE A 204 -9.58 -3.49 -7.54
C ILE A 204 -9.44 -2.83 -6.16
N ILE A 205 -8.52 -3.31 -5.32
CA ILE A 205 -8.23 -2.70 -4.02
C ILE A 205 -7.77 -1.25 -4.21
N GLY A 206 -6.86 -1.02 -5.15
CA GLY A 206 -6.37 0.32 -5.47
C GLY A 206 -7.49 1.27 -5.91
N LEU A 207 -8.43 0.81 -6.72
CA LEU A 207 -9.60 1.61 -7.13
C LEU A 207 -10.45 2.02 -5.92
N THR A 208 -10.75 1.08 -5.02
CA THR A 208 -11.51 1.36 -3.80
C THR A 208 -10.80 2.38 -2.91
N LEU A 209 -9.50 2.17 -2.67
CA LEU A 209 -8.68 3.09 -1.88
C LEU A 209 -8.56 4.46 -2.54
N GLY A 210 -8.49 4.53 -3.87
CA GLY A 210 -8.48 5.77 -4.63
C GLY A 210 -9.75 6.59 -4.46
N ILE A 211 -10.91 5.93 -4.46
CA ILE A 211 -12.20 6.58 -4.19
C ILE A 211 -12.22 7.13 -2.76
N LEU A 212 -11.78 6.33 -1.77
CA LEU A 212 -11.74 6.76 -0.38
C LEU A 212 -10.82 7.98 -0.19
N ALA A 213 -9.61 7.97 -0.76
CA ALA A 213 -8.70 9.11 -0.67
C ALA A 213 -9.28 10.35 -1.36
N TYR A 214 -9.91 10.20 -2.52
CA TYR A 214 -10.58 11.31 -3.21
C TYR A 214 -11.66 11.93 -2.33
N VAL A 215 -12.49 11.11 -1.71
CA VAL A 215 -13.57 11.59 -0.83
C VAL A 215 -13.01 12.22 0.44
N SER A 216 -12.00 11.58 1.09
CA SER A 216 -11.36 12.12 2.30
C SER A 216 -10.57 13.41 2.07
N SER A 217 -10.19 13.69 0.82
CA SER A 217 -9.48 14.92 0.46
C SER A 217 -10.40 16.11 0.19
N HIS A 218 -11.72 15.89 0.11
CA HIS A 218 -12.71 16.92 -0.18
C HIS A 218 -13.66 17.13 1.00
N ILE A 219 -13.63 18.33 1.57
CA ILE A 219 -14.39 18.67 2.79
C ILE A 219 -15.90 18.42 2.66
N GLU A 220 -16.48 18.72 1.50
CA GLU A 220 -17.90 18.52 1.26
C GLU A 220 -18.28 17.04 1.19
N TYR A 221 -17.51 16.23 0.49
CA TYR A 221 -17.77 14.78 0.36
C TYR A 221 -17.50 14.04 1.66
N ALA A 222 -16.40 14.41 2.35
CA ALA A 222 -16.09 13.85 3.65
C ALA A 222 -17.20 14.13 4.68
N GLY A 223 -17.75 15.38 4.70
CA GLY A 223 -18.88 15.73 5.55
C GLY A 223 -20.15 14.98 5.19
N TYR A 224 -20.47 14.87 3.89
CA TYR A 224 -21.67 14.15 3.44
C TYR A 224 -21.66 12.66 3.82
N LEU A 225 -20.50 12.01 3.70
CA LEU A 225 -20.33 10.59 4.02
C LEU A 225 -19.95 10.33 5.48
N ASN A 226 -19.84 11.39 6.28
CA ASN A 226 -19.42 11.32 7.68
C ASN A 226 -18.12 10.52 7.86
N ILE A 227 -17.13 10.82 7.01
CA ILE A 227 -15.78 10.26 7.11
C ILE A 227 -14.78 11.37 7.46
N MET A 228 -13.61 10.95 7.92
CA MET A 228 -12.54 11.86 8.33
C MET A 228 -12.03 12.68 7.14
N TYR A 229 -11.92 14.01 7.31
CA TYR A 229 -11.25 14.86 6.34
C TYR A 229 -9.75 14.93 6.64
N ILE A 230 -8.93 14.60 5.64
CA ILE A 230 -7.47 14.53 5.75
C ILE A 230 -6.86 15.58 4.80
N PRO A 231 -6.44 16.74 5.31
CA PRO A 231 -5.78 17.77 4.51
C PRO A 231 -4.50 17.24 3.85
N GLY A 232 -4.30 17.54 2.58
CA GLY A 232 -3.11 17.12 1.84
C GLY A 232 -3.16 15.71 1.27
N SER A 233 -4.25 14.94 1.50
CA SER A 233 -4.40 13.59 0.94
C SER A 233 -4.77 13.59 -0.55
N GLU A 234 -5.04 14.74 -1.18
CA GLU A 234 -5.29 14.86 -2.61
C GLU A 234 -4.15 14.30 -3.48
N GLU A 235 -2.91 14.41 -3.02
CA GLU A 235 -1.74 13.89 -3.73
C GLU A 235 -1.73 12.35 -3.79
N LEU A 236 -2.38 11.69 -2.83
CA LEU A 236 -2.56 10.23 -2.85
C LEU A 236 -3.40 9.78 -4.05
N VAL A 237 -4.33 10.62 -4.53
CA VAL A 237 -5.14 10.33 -5.72
C VAL A 237 -4.26 10.23 -6.97
N ILE A 238 -3.26 11.11 -7.11
CA ILE A 238 -2.29 11.04 -8.21
C ILE A 238 -1.51 9.73 -8.15
N PHE A 239 -1.01 9.39 -6.96
CA PHE A 239 -0.26 8.16 -6.76
C PHE A 239 -1.09 6.91 -7.09
N ILE A 240 -2.33 6.84 -6.60
CA ILE A 240 -3.17 5.65 -6.80
C ILE A 240 -3.60 5.50 -8.26
N CYS A 241 -3.82 6.59 -8.99
CA CYS A 241 -4.08 6.55 -10.42
C CYS A 241 -2.88 5.97 -11.20
N ALA A 242 -1.66 6.37 -10.84
CA ALA A 242 -0.44 5.79 -11.42
C ALA A 242 -0.31 4.29 -11.07
N PHE A 243 -0.61 3.92 -9.82
CA PHE A 243 -0.61 2.54 -9.35
C PHE A 243 -1.61 1.66 -10.11
N ILE A 244 -2.86 2.09 -10.21
CA ILE A 244 -3.92 1.36 -10.94
C ILE A 244 -3.55 1.23 -12.41
N GLY A 245 -3.10 2.32 -13.04
CA GLY A 245 -2.67 2.32 -14.44
C GLY A 245 -1.51 1.36 -14.70
N ALA A 246 -0.52 1.33 -13.80
CA ALA A 246 0.60 0.40 -13.87
C ALA A 246 0.14 -1.08 -13.76
N LEU A 247 -0.79 -1.37 -12.84
CA LEU A 247 -1.32 -2.71 -12.65
C LEU A 247 -2.18 -3.19 -13.83
N ILE A 248 -3.06 -2.34 -14.36
CA ILE A 248 -3.87 -2.67 -15.54
C ILE A 248 -2.97 -2.91 -16.75
N GLY A 249 -1.98 -2.06 -16.96
CA GLY A 249 -1.00 -2.23 -18.05
C GLY A 249 -0.16 -3.50 -17.89
N PHE A 250 0.22 -3.85 -16.66
CA PHE A 250 0.93 -5.08 -16.36
C PHE A 250 0.04 -6.32 -16.54
N LEU A 251 -1.22 -6.24 -16.08
CA LEU A 251 -2.20 -7.32 -16.17
C LEU A 251 -2.42 -7.79 -17.62
N TRP A 252 -2.34 -6.89 -18.60
CA TRP A 252 -2.43 -7.25 -20.01
C TRP A 252 -1.42 -8.32 -20.44
N TYR A 253 -0.23 -8.31 -19.84
CA TYR A 253 0.83 -9.28 -20.13
C TYR A 253 0.95 -10.40 -19.10
N ASN A 254 0.34 -10.22 -17.92
CA ASN A 254 0.37 -11.19 -16.84
C ASN A 254 -0.89 -12.04 -16.73
N ALA A 255 -1.99 -11.67 -17.44
CA ALA A 255 -3.19 -12.51 -17.54
C ALA A 255 -2.88 -13.83 -18.23
N TYR A 256 -3.62 -14.88 -17.87
CA TYR A 256 -3.42 -16.23 -18.38
C TYR A 256 -3.60 -16.31 -19.91
N PRO A 257 -2.66 -16.95 -20.64
CA PRO A 257 -1.36 -17.44 -20.21
C PRO A 257 -0.33 -16.30 -20.08
N ALA A 258 0.30 -16.19 -18.92
CA ALA A 258 1.20 -15.09 -18.61
C ALA A 258 2.43 -15.05 -19.52
N GLN A 259 2.77 -13.85 -20.01
CA GLN A 259 3.97 -13.59 -20.81
C GLN A 259 5.15 -13.07 -19.95
N VAL A 260 4.85 -12.66 -18.71
CA VAL A 260 5.80 -12.17 -17.72
C VAL A 260 5.25 -12.41 -16.32
N PHE A 261 6.09 -12.88 -15.40
CA PHE A 261 5.75 -13.00 -13.97
C PHE A 261 6.18 -11.76 -13.20
N MET A 262 5.40 -11.44 -12.16
CA MET A 262 5.64 -10.28 -11.33
C MET A 262 6.91 -10.41 -10.50
N GLY A 263 7.09 -11.55 -9.82
CA GLY A 263 8.17 -11.82 -8.87
C GLY A 263 7.98 -11.09 -7.54
N ASP A 264 8.87 -11.37 -6.59
CA ASP A 264 8.86 -10.75 -5.27
C ASP A 264 9.10 -9.24 -5.35
N THR A 265 9.80 -8.77 -6.39
CA THR A 265 9.97 -7.33 -6.70
C THR A 265 8.62 -6.62 -6.80
N GLY A 266 7.67 -7.20 -7.50
CA GLY A 266 6.36 -6.59 -7.70
C GLY A 266 5.41 -6.85 -6.54
N SER A 267 5.28 -8.09 -6.11
CA SER A 267 4.27 -8.49 -5.13
C SER A 267 4.49 -7.87 -3.75
N LEU A 268 5.74 -7.83 -3.25
CA LEU A 268 6.06 -7.14 -1.99
C LEU A 268 5.81 -5.64 -2.10
N THR A 269 6.17 -5.02 -3.23
CA THR A 269 5.95 -3.59 -3.48
C THR A 269 4.48 -3.24 -3.47
N ILE A 270 3.66 -3.99 -4.21
CA ILE A 270 2.21 -3.78 -4.28
C ILE A 270 1.57 -3.89 -2.90
N GLY A 271 1.91 -4.95 -2.16
CA GLY A 271 1.39 -5.15 -0.81
C GLY A 271 1.78 -4.03 0.14
N GLY A 272 3.01 -3.57 0.08
CA GLY A 272 3.46 -2.44 0.89
C GLY A 272 2.80 -1.12 0.50
N ILE A 273 2.60 -0.85 -0.79
CA ILE A 273 1.85 0.30 -1.27
C ILE A 273 0.44 0.28 -0.70
N ILE A 274 -0.29 -0.82 -0.81
CA ILE A 274 -1.64 -0.97 -0.24
C ILE A 274 -1.63 -0.73 1.27
N ALA A 275 -0.68 -1.35 2.00
CA ALA A 275 -0.56 -1.21 3.44
C ALA A 275 -0.34 0.24 3.90
N VAL A 276 0.62 0.91 3.28
CA VAL A 276 0.96 2.30 3.65
C VAL A 276 -0.12 3.27 3.19
N TYR A 277 -0.73 3.02 2.03
CA TYR A 277 -1.83 3.83 1.53
C TYR A 277 -3.02 3.82 2.49
N THR A 278 -3.43 2.64 2.99
CA THR A 278 -4.52 2.51 3.98
C THR A 278 -4.23 3.16 5.32
N ARG A 279 -2.96 3.46 5.62
CA ARG A 279 -2.58 4.21 6.84
C ARG A 279 -2.59 5.70 6.66
N ASN A 280 -2.62 6.17 5.40
CA ASN A 280 -2.58 7.57 5.01
C ASN A 280 -3.97 8.12 4.62
N CYS A 281 -5.00 7.25 4.61
CA CYS A 281 -6.39 7.57 4.26
C CYS A 281 -7.32 7.44 5.46
#